data_a69750e2fdc26a817bca7ce7f07d93c4
#
_entry.id   a69750e2fdc26a817bca7ce7f07d93c4
#
_cell.length_a   1.000
_cell.length_b   1.000
_cell.length_c   1.000
_cell.angle_alpha   90.00
_cell.angle_beta   90.00
_cell.angle_gamma   90.00
#
_symmetry.space_group_name_H-M   'P 1'
#
loop_
_entity.id
_entity.type
_entity.pdbx_description
1 polymer ?
#
loop_
_entity_poly.entity_id
_entity_poly.type
_entity_poly.pdbx_seq_one_letter_code
_entity_poly.pdbx_strand_id
1 'polypeptide(L)'
;MRNKIGQKAAVIMAVIALLICTACSCAEKNGAIHLTEEQADEFLNSRFHGISGIESADLTTEAVGGKSERAPGPTDTMTYGIVTIAKKQADVYSGEYIWEEWGDDTKEIYADLMKKSGADTSDNWRVSKDFTKYAQSAPGDSIILMNGNRLWICYFTN
;
A
#
# COMPACT_ATOMS: atom_id res chain seq x y z
N MET A 1 57.36 9.19 7.26
CA MET A 1 56.31 8.29 6.68
C MET A 1 54.95 8.78 7.14
N ARG A 2 54.25 9.55 6.33
CA ARG A 2 52.92 10.13 6.67
C ARG A 2 51.79 9.15 6.34
N ASN A 3 50.92 8.95 7.32
CA ASN A 3 49.82 8.01 7.40
C ASN A 3 48.88 8.02 6.17
N LYS A 4 49.06 7.09 5.25
CA LYS A 4 48.11 6.83 4.14
C LYS A 4 46.80 6.13 4.57
N ILE A 5 46.71 5.71 5.85
CA ILE A 5 45.53 5.00 6.40
C ILE A 5 44.40 5.97 6.72
N GLY A 6 44.68 7.18 7.19
CA GLY A 6 43.65 8.17 7.53
C GLY A 6 42.90 8.74 6.33
N GLN A 7 43.54 8.81 5.15
CA GLN A 7 42.90 9.33 3.95
C GLN A 7 41.90 8.36 3.33
N LYS A 8 42.13 7.05 3.44
CA LYS A 8 41.17 6.03 2.92
C LYS A 8 39.92 5.91 3.79
N ALA A 9 40.04 6.06 5.09
CA ALA A 9 38.90 6.05 6.01
C ALA A 9 37.98 7.27 5.82
N ALA A 10 38.56 8.45 5.56
CA ALA A 10 37.79 9.67 5.30
C ALA A 10 36.98 9.61 3.99
N VAL A 11 37.53 8.97 2.95
CA VAL A 11 36.87 8.82 1.65
C VAL A 11 35.71 7.81 1.74
N ILE A 12 35.88 6.71 2.50
CA ILE A 12 34.85 5.71 2.69
C ILE A 12 33.65 6.29 3.48
N MET A 13 33.93 7.09 4.52
CA MET A 13 32.86 7.76 5.29
C MET A 13 32.13 8.81 4.46
N ALA A 14 32.78 9.52 3.56
CA ALA A 14 32.14 10.49 2.66
C ALA A 14 31.25 9.80 1.61
N VAL A 15 31.63 8.62 1.11
CA VAL A 15 30.83 7.86 0.15
C VAL A 15 29.60 7.25 0.81
N ILE A 16 29.70 6.77 2.05
CA ILE A 16 28.56 6.26 2.83
C ILE A 16 27.57 7.38 3.16
N ALA A 17 28.06 8.58 3.52
CA ALA A 17 27.20 9.74 3.76
C ALA A 17 26.47 10.22 2.49
N LEU A 18 27.08 10.08 1.30
CA LEU A 18 26.46 10.44 0.03
C LEU A 18 25.39 9.42 -0.40
N LEU A 19 25.56 8.12 -0.08
CA LEU A 19 24.60 7.07 -0.38
C LEU A 19 23.34 7.14 0.50
N ILE A 20 23.46 7.67 1.73
CA ILE A 20 22.31 7.86 2.62
C ILE A 20 21.45 9.06 2.19
N CYS A 21 22.04 10.08 1.54
CA CYS A 21 21.31 11.25 1.05
C CYS A 21 20.55 11.03 -0.26
N THR A 22 20.84 9.97 -1.02
CA THR A 22 20.11 9.68 -2.29
C THR A 22 18.86 8.83 -2.11
N ALA A 23 18.62 8.26 -0.92
CA ALA A 23 17.40 7.52 -0.61
C ALA A 23 16.26 8.40 -0.05
N CYS A 24 16.46 9.71 0.08
CA CYS A 24 15.49 10.62 0.71
C CYS A 24 15.02 11.72 -0.25
N SER A 25 14.68 11.36 -1.49
CA SER A 25 14.18 12.35 -2.45
C SER A 25 13.10 11.81 -3.36
N CYS A 26 11.96 11.45 -2.78
CA CYS A 26 10.66 11.45 -3.43
C CYS A 26 9.57 11.78 -2.39
N ALA A 27 9.70 12.91 -1.72
CA ALA A 27 8.56 13.49 -1.02
C ALA A 27 7.72 14.20 -2.08
N GLU A 28 6.74 13.52 -2.63
CA GLU A 28 5.73 14.15 -3.45
C GLU A 28 4.98 15.23 -2.65
N LYS A 29 4.61 16.31 -3.33
CA LYS A 29 4.01 17.53 -2.78
C LYS A 29 2.67 17.35 -2.05
N ASN A 30 2.15 16.15 -1.91
CA ASN A 30 0.84 15.85 -1.30
C ASN A 30 0.91 14.96 -0.04
N GLY A 31 2.08 14.67 0.49
CA GLY A 31 2.20 13.82 1.69
C GLY A 31 1.90 12.32 1.46
N ALA A 32 1.73 11.90 0.21
CA ALA A 32 1.62 10.50 -0.15
C ALA A 32 2.99 9.81 -0.09
N ILE A 33 3.06 8.66 0.55
CA ILE A 33 4.28 7.85 0.69
C ILE A 33 4.05 6.52 -0.01
N HIS A 34 4.84 6.25 -1.03
CA HIS A 34 4.87 4.95 -1.67
C HIS A 34 5.64 3.98 -0.77
N LEU A 35 5.04 2.85 -0.42
CA LEU A 35 5.65 1.87 0.45
C LEU A 35 6.70 1.05 -0.31
N THR A 36 7.83 0.78 0.35
CA THR A 36 8.77 -0.23 -0.16
C THR A 36 8.15 -1.62 -0.08
N GLU A 37 8.71 -2.60 -0.78
CA GLU A 37 8.25 -4.00 -0.76
C GLU A 37 8.18 -4.53 0.68
N GLU A 38 9.21 -4.31 1.50
CA GLU A 38 9.25 -4.72 2.90
C GLU A 38 8.14 -4.06 3.74
N GLN A 39 7.90 -2.76 3.54
CA GLN A 39 6.84 -2.02 4.22
C GLN A 39 5.45 -2.48 3.79
N ALA A 40 5.26 -2.79 2.51
CA ALA A 40 4.01 -3.32 1.98
C ALA A 40 3.72 -4.72 2.55
N ASP A 41 4.73 -5.58 2.63
CA ASP A 41 4.62 -6.91 3.24
C ASP A 41 4.29 -6.81 4.75
N GLU A 42 4.96 -5.94 5.49
CA GLU A 42 4.67 -5.70 6.90
C GLU A 42 3.24 -5.19 7.08
N PHE A 43 2.81 -4.24 6.26
CA PHE A 43 1.45 -3.71 6.28
C PHE A 43 0.42 -4.82 6.03
N LEU A 44 0.58 -5.61 4.95
CA LEU A 44 -0.34 -6.69 4.61
C LEU A 44 -0.39 -7.76 5.71
N ASN A 45 0.76 -8.19 6.21
CA ASN A 45 0.83 -9.16 7.29
C ASN A 45 0.21 -8.66 8.59
N SER A 46 0.24 -7.36 8.89
CA SER A 46 -0.34 -6.80 10.11
C SER A 46 -1.84 -6.52 9.99
N ARG A 47 -2.35 -6.27 8.78
CA ARG A 47 -3.73 -5.80 8.55
C ARG A 47 -4.63 -6.81 7.84
N PHE A 48 -4.04 -7.69 7.03
CA PHE A 48 -4.77 -8.59 6.13
C PHE A 48 -4.24 -10.03 6.18
N HIS A 49 -4.33 -10.70 7.34
CA HIS A 49 -3.86 -12.09 7.50
C HIS A 49 -4.56 -13.10 6.59
N GLY A 50 -5.76 -12.79 6.10
CA GLY A 50 -6.50 -13.66 5.21
C GLY A 50 -6.02 -13.62 3.75
N ILE A 51 -5.16 -12.67 3.38
CA ILE A 51 -4.59 -12.62 2.03
C ILE A 51 -3.31 -13.46 2.00
N SER A 52 -3.28 -14.47 1.14
CA SER A 52 -2.12 -15.35 0.97
C SER A 52 -1.73 -15.48 -0.50
N GLY A 53 -0.53 -16.00 -0.75
CA GLY A 53 -0.01 -16.15 -2.10
C GLY A 53 0.34 -14.83 -2.77
N ILE A 54 0.75 -13.82 -2.00
CA ILE A 54 1.15 -12.51 -2.51
C ILE A 54 2.41 -12.69 -3.36
N GLU A 55 2.37 -12.18 -4.60
CA GLU A 55 3.49 -12.16 -5.54
C GLU A 55 4.12 -10.78 -5.63
N SER A 56 3.31 -9.74 -5.51
CA SER A 56 3.77 -8.34 -5.45
C SER A 56 2.72 -7.44 -4.80
N ALA A 57 3.17 -6.35 -4.22
CA ALA A 57 2.31 -5.31 -3.67
C ALA A 57 2.85 -3.92 -4.02
N ASP A 58 1.98 -3.07 -4.53
CA ASP A 58 2.24 -1.69 -4.89
C ASP A 58 1.26 -0.81 -4.11
N LEU A 59 1.70 -0.33 -2.94
CA LEU A 59 0.86 0.36 -1.97
C LEU A 59 1.38 1.77 -1.70
N THR A 60 0.44 2.69 -1.51
CA THR A 60 0.70 4.08 -1.14
C THR A 60 -0.08 4.43 0.13
N THR A 61 0.56 5.13 1.05
CA THR A 61 -0.08 5.65 2.27
C THR A 61 -0.14 7.17 2.21
N GLU A 62 -1.32 7.72 2.50
CA GLU A 62 -1.57 9.16 2.62
C GLU A 62 -2.15 9.49 3.99
N ALA A 63 -1.81 10.65 4.55
CA ALA A 63 -2.49 11.19 5.72
C ALA A 63 -3.88 11.69 5.31
N VAL A 64 -4.91 11.27 6.03
CA VAL A 64 -6.29 11.70 5.83
C VAL A 64 -6.65 12.70 6.93
N GLY A 65 -7.01 13.90 6.53
CA GLY A 65 -7.39 14.94 7.48
C GLY A 65 -6.59 16.22 7.29
N GLY A 66 -7.28 17.35 7.28
CA GLY A 66 -6.67 18.67 7.14
C GLY A 66 -5.74 18.94 8.32
N LYS A 67 -4.64 19.63 8.07
CA LYS A 67 -3.77 20.20 9.09
C LYS A 67 -4.61 21.16 9.96
N SER A 68 -5.20 20.62 11.01
CA SER A 68 -5.74 21.44 12.08
C SER A 68 -4.55 21.99 12.88
N GLU A 69 -4.29 23.27 12.79
CA GLU A 69 -3.19 23.96 13.51
C GLU A 69 -3.31 23.88 15.03
N ARG A 70 -4.32 23.20 15.58
CA ARG A 70 -4.67 23.29 17.01
C ARG A 70 -4.39 22.08 17.89
N ALA A 71 -4.12 20.89 17.34
CA ALA A 71 -3.63 19.75 18.16
C ALA A 71 -2.98 18.72 17.28
N PRO A 72 -1.79 18.17 17.61
CA PRO A 72 -1.32 16.92 17.03
C PRO A 72 -2.17 15.78 17.63
N GLY A 73 -3.28 15.46 16.96
CA GLY A 73 -4.01 14.23 17.18
C GLY A 73 -3.41 13.09 16.36
N PRO A 74 -3.79 11.82 16.62
CA PRO A 74 -3.44 10.73 15.75
C PRO A 74 -3.90 11.09 14.34
N THR A 75 -2.99 11.09 13.39
CA THR A 75 -3.29 11.37 11.99
C THR A 75 -3.91 10.10 11.42
N ASP A 76 -5.17 10.15 11.05
CA ASP A 76 -5.80 9.08 10.30
C ASP A 76 -5.02 8.88 9.00
N THR A 77 -4.78 7.65 8.64
CA THR A 77 -4.08 7.32 7.41
C THR A 77 -4.94 6.45 6.51
N MET A 78 -4.75 6.62 5.24
CA MET A 78 -5.33 5.79 4.21
C MET A 78 -4.22 5.12 3.42
N THR A 79 -4.25 3.79 3.36
CA THR A 79 -3.34 3.00 2.54
C THR A 79 -4.12 2.32 1.43
N TYR A 80 -3.68 2.50 0.19
CA TYR A 80 -4.37 1.95 -0.98
C TYR A 80 -3.37 1.49 -2.04
N GLY A 81 -3.80 0.59 -2.92
CA GLY A 81 -2.99 0.12 -4.03
C GLY A 81 -3.36 -1.25 -4.53
N ILE A 82 -2.46 -1.84 -5.32
CA ILE A 82 -2.67 -3.12 -5.99
C ILE A 82 -1.79 -4.19 -5.35
N VAL A 83 -2.40 -5.32 -5.04
CA VAL A 83 -1.73 -6.55 -4.61
C VAL A 83 -1.98 -7.62 -5.67
N THR A 84 -0.93 -8.19 -6.21
CA THR A 84 -1.01 -9.34 -7.12
C THR A 84 -0.81 -10.62 -6.32
N ILE A 85 -1.73 -11.55 -6.47
CA ILE A 85 -1.66 -12.85 -5.81
C ILE A 85 -1.49 -13.98 -6.81
N ALA A 86 -0.99 -15.12 -6.38
CA ALA A 86 -0.86 -16.29 -7.20
C ALA A 86 -2.22 -16.70 -7.78
N LYS A 87 -2.25 -17.04 -9.08
CA LYS A 87 -3.50 -17.41 -9.76
C LYS A 87 -4.28 -18.51 -9.03
N LYS A 88 -3.57 -19.51 -8.52
CA LYS A 88 -4.19 -20.60 -7.74
C LYS A 88 -4.97 -20.07 -6.53
N GLN A 89 -4.43 -19.04 -5.85
CA GLN A 89 -5.09 -18.44 -4.70
C GLN A 89 -6.29 -17.60 -5.11
N ALA A 90 -6.18 -16.87 -6.22
CA ALA A 90 -7.32 -16.13 -6.80
C ALA A 90 -8.46 -17.07 -7.18
N ASP A 91 -8.16 -18.24 -7.75
CA ASP A 91 -9.16 -19.26 -8.10
C ASP A 91 -9.87 -19.79 -6.82
N VAL A 92 -9.14 -19.99 -5.72
CA VAL A 92 -9.72 -20.37 -4.42
C VAL A 92 -10.67 -19.28 -3.91
N TYR A 93 -10.24 -18.03 -3.86
CA TYR A 93 -11.07 -16.92 -3.38
C TYR A 93 -12.32 -16.71 -4.27
N SER A 94 -12.17 -16.89 -5.59
CA SER A 94 -13.30 -16.82 -6.51
C SER A 94 -14.34 -17.92 -6.29
N GLY A 95 -13.91 -19.08 -5.83
CA GLY A 95 -14.80 -20.22 -5.57
C GLY A 95 -15.42 -20.25 -4.17
N GLU A 96 -14.73 -19.68 -3.17
CA GLU A 96 -15.17 -19.74 -1.77
C GLU A 96 -16.06 -18.57 -1.35
N TYR A 97 -15.95 -17.41 -2.04
CA TYR A 97 -16.67 -16.20 -1.70
C TYR A 97 -17.60 -15.76 -2.82
N ILE A 98 -18.70 -15.09 -2.43
CA ILE A 98 -19.63 -14.47 -3.38
C ILE A 98 -19.08 -13.11 -3.77
N TRP A 99 -18.84 -12.93 -5.07
CA TRP A 99 -18.32 -11.70 -5.65
C TRP A 99 -19.42 -11.03 -6.48
N GLU A 100 -19.74 -9.80 -6.11
CA GLU A 100 -20.73 -8.97 -6.77
C GLU A 100 -20.06 -7.92 -7.66
N GLU A 101 -20.79 -7.42 -8.65
CA GLU A 101 -20.31 -6.25 -9.40
C GLU A 101 -20.14 -5.06 -8.46
N TRP A 102 -19.07 -4.33 -8.65
CA TRP A 102 -18.83 -3.15 -7.87
C TRP A 102 -19.74 -1.99 -8.32
N GLY A 103 -20.60 -1.48 -7.44
CA GLY A 103 -21.63 -0.50 -7.74
C GLY A 103 -21.10 0.87 -8.14
N ASP A 104 -21.80 1.56 -9.04
CA ASP A 104 -21.36 2.83 -9.61
C ASP A 104 -21.20 3.94 -8.57
N ASP A 105 -22.07 4.01 -7.56
CA ASP A 105 -21.96 5.00 -6.46
C ASP A 105 -20.63 4.89 -5.70
N THR A 106 -20.14 3.67 -5.52
CA THR A 106 -18.87 3.40 -4.84
C THR A 106 -17.69 3.62 -5.79
N LYS A 107 -17.85 3.37 -7.08
CA LYS A 107 -16.82 3.62 -8.09
C LYS A 107 -16.39 5.08 -8.11
N GLU A 108 -17.35 6.01 -8.06
CA GLU A 108 -17.07 7.45 -8.08
C GLU A 108 -16.21 7.88 -6.88
N ILE A 109 -16.49 7.33 -5.69
CA ILE A 109 -15.74 7.66 -4.46
C ILE A 109 -14.27 7.26 -4.56
N TYR A 110 -13.97 6.11 -5.16
CA TYR A 110 -12.61 5.55 -5.20
C TYR A 110 -11.88 5.76 -6.54
N ALA A 111 -12.54 6.36 -7.54
CA ALA A 111 -11.99 6.48 -8.90
C ALA A 111 -10.61 7.16 -8.94
N ASP A 112 -10.44 8.25 -8.19
CA ASP A 112 -9.16 8.97 -8.15
C ASP A 112 -8.05 8.15 -7.48
N LEU A 113 -8.37 7.41 -6.41
CA LEU A 113 -7.40 6.55 -5.71
C LEU A 113 -6.99 5.37 -6.58
N MET A 114 -7.95 4.76 -7.27
CA MET A 114 -7.67 3.69 -8.23
C MET A 114 -6.74 4.16 -9.34
N LYS A 115 -7.05 5.31 -9.93
CA LYS A 115 -6.21 5.91 -10.97
C LYS A 115 -4.80 6.21 -10.47
N LYS A 116 -4.65 6.77 -9.27
CA LYS A 116 -3.34 7.03 -8.64
C LYS A 116 -2.53 5.74 -8.45
N SER A 117 -3.18 4.62 -8.15
CA SER A 117 -2.55 3.31 -7.98
C SER A 117 -2.42 2.50 -9.27
N GLY A 118 -2.68 3.09 -10.43
CA GLY A 118 -2.60 2.40 -11.72
C GLY A 118 -3.70 1.38 -11.98
N ALA A 119 -4.81 1.43 -11.21
CA ALA A 119 -6.00 0.64 -11.46
C ALA A 119 -6.98 1.43 -12.34
N ASP A 120 -7.65 0.75 -13.28
CA ASP A 120 -8.70 1.34 -14.10
C ASP A 120 -10.07 0.96 -13.54
N THR A 121 -10.93 1.97 -13.32
CA THR A 121 -12.31 1.74 -12.86
C THR A 121 -13.20 1.07 -13.91
N SER A 122 -12.80 1.10 -15.19
CA SER A 122 -13.48 0.40 -16.29
C SER A 122 -13.19 -1.11 -16.30
N ASP A 123 -12.15 -1.56 -15.59
CA ASP A 123 -11.86 -2.97 -15.39
C ASP A 123 -13.01 -3.66 -14.63
N ASN A 124 -13.18 -4.94 -14.86
CA ASN A 124 -14.24 -5.74 -14.24
C ASN A 124 -13.92 -6.09 -12.77
N TRP A 125 -13.88 -5.06 -11.93
CA TRP A 125 -13.68 -5.20 -10.50
C TRP A 125 -14.95 -5.72 -9.81
N ARG A 126 -14.76 -6.64 -8.88
CA ARG A 126 -15.82 -7.25 -8.10
C ARG A 126 -15.52 -7.09 -6.62
N VAL A 127 -16.55 -6.95 -5.81
CA VAL A 127 -16.46 -6.79 -4.35
C VAL A 127 -17.06 -8.00 -3.65
N SER A 128 -16.47 -8.41 -2.53
CA SER A 128 -17.04 -9.38 -1.61
C SER A 128 -16.89 -8.89 -0.18
N LYS A 129 -18.04 -8.64 0.47
CA LYS A 129 -18.07 -8.23 1.88
C LYS A 129 -17.52 -9.32 2.80
N ASP A 130 -17.87 -10.58 2.48
CA ASP A 130 -17.43 -11.73 3.28
C ASP A 130 -15.93 -11.96 3.14
N PHE A 131 -15.37 -11.80 1.92
CA PHE A 131 -13.93 -11.87 1.72
C PHE A 131 -13.22 -10.72 2.42
N THR A 132 -13.70 -9.47 2.31
CA THR A 132 -13.11 -8.32 3.00
C THR A 132 -13.06 -8.57 4.51
N LYS A 133 -14.16 -9.04 5.10
CA LYS A 133 -14.22 -9.38 6.52
C LYS A 133 -13.28 -10.53 6.92
N TYR A 134 -13.14 -11.53 6.06
CA TYR A 134 -12.21 -12.65 6.29
C TYR A 134 -10.75 -12.18 6.19
N ALA A 135 -10.45 -11.38 5.19
CA ALA A 135 -9.09 -10.93 4.89
C ALA A 135 -8.56 -9.97 5.95
N GLN A 136 -9.39 -9.03 6.40
CA GLN A 136 -9.02 -8.00 7.36
C GLN A 136 -8.91 -8.58 8.78
N SER A 137 -7.77 -8.35 9.43
CA SER A 137 -7.48 -8.83 10.78
C SER A 137 -7.30 -7.72 11.82
N ALA A 138 -7.16 -6.48 11.37
CA ALA A 138 -6.96 -5.33 12.25
C ALA A 138 -8.17 -4.39 12.26
N PRO A 139 -8.40 -3.62 13.35
CA PRO A 139 -9.42 -2.58 13.39
C PRO A 139 -9.18 -1.54 12.30
N GLY A 140 -10.27 -1.05 11.70
CA GLY A 140 -10.27 -0.06 10.63
C GLY A 140 -11.32 -0.40 9.58
N ASP A 141 -11.51 0.50 8.64
CA ASP A 141 -12.42 0.29 7.52
C ASP A 141 -11.62 -0.10 6.27
N SER A 142 -12.06 -1.12 5.56
CA SER A 142 -11.42 -1.52 4.32
C SER A 142 -12.41 -1.87 3.23
N ILE A 143 -11.94 -1.72 1.99
CA ILE A 143 -12.57 -2.31 0.81
C ILE A 143 -11.51 -3.11 0.05
N ILE A 144 -11.89 -4.29 -0.40
CA ILE A 144 -11.07 -5.14 -1.26
C ILE A 144 -11.88 -5.45 -2.51
N LEU A 145 -11.31 -5.07 -3.65
CA LEU A 145 -11.85 -5.41 -4.97
C LEU A 145 -10.97 -6.45 -5.62
N MET A 146 -11.53 -7.35 -6.40
CA MET A 146 -10.79 -8.37 -7.13
C MET A 146 -11.07 -8.31 -8.63
N ASN A 147 -10.02 -8.40 -9.43
CA ASN A 147 -10.07 -8.59 -10.88
C ASN A 147 -9.01 -9.62 -11.29
N GLY A 148 -9.44 -10.84 -11.60
CA GLY A 148 -8.53 -11.95 -11.85
C GLY A 148 -7.67 -12.26 -10.63
N ASN A 149 -6.35 -12.16 -10.76
CA ASN A 149 -5.39 -12.34 -9.67
C ASN A 149 -4.88 -11.02 -9.05
N ARG A 150 -5.54 -9.91 -9.36
CA ARG A 150 -5.24 -8.59 -8.78
C ARG A 150 -6.29 -8.24 -7.74
N LEU A 151 -5.82 -7.81 -6.58
CA LEU A 151 -6.64 -7.20 -5.54
C LEU A 151 -6.33 -5.70 -5.51
N TRP A 152 -7.35 -4.85 -5.55
CA TRP A 152 -7.21 -3.46 -5.17
C TRP A 152 -7.70 -3.31 -3.74
N ILE A 153 -6.86 -2.73 -2.89
CA ILE A 153 -7.11 -2.60 -1.45
C ILE A 153 -7.14 -1.12 -1.10
N CYS A 154 -8.10 -0.70 -0.29
CA CYS A 154 -8.08 0.58 0.38
C CYS A 154 -8.42 0.34 1.86
N TYR A 155 -7.58 0.85 2.76
CA TYR A 155 -7.68 0.66 4.21
C TYR A 155 -7.52 2.00 4.93
N PHE A 156 -8.44 2.28 5.85
CA PHE A 156 -8.43 3.47 6.69
C PHE A 156 -8.12 3.08 8.13
N THR A 157 -7.17 3.78 8.76
CA THR A 157 -6.98 3.75 10.21
C THR A 157 -7.81 4.87 10.83
N ASN A 158 -8.59 4.54 11.83
CA ASN A 158 -9.28 5.51 12.68
C ASN A 158 -8.51 5.70 13.98
#